data_abfc621e9c6fcdbbca15331b4ecff9e6
#
_entry.id   abfc621e9c6fcdbbca15331b4ecff9e6
#
_cell.length_a   1.000
_cell.length_b   1.000
_cell.length_c   1.000
_cell.angle_alpha   90.00
_cell.angle_beta   90.00
_cell.angle_gamma   90.00
#
_symmetry.space_group_name_H-M   'P 1'
#
loop_
_entity.id
_entity.type
_entity.pdbx_description
1 polymer ?
#
loop_
_entity_poly.entity_id
_entity_poly.type
_entity_poly.pdbx_seq_one_letter_code
_entity_poly.pdbx_strand_id
1 'polypeptide(L)'
;MKYFSLVILFVLFSCGNKEDILLPKSNVTLVSNVIDHSPIYIFFRTKGKDTLAEVNRKNSIISTNWILNIDKRLPLRLVIPEVMKLQEKKRSEVAHKNELAENYYSYADSIHKNMAFLPFTKVYYKLEKPMSSFIVFFSRKNEIYVDGFSGSREELKHFLTSYKDKTKIIRFGFDEKMSYGTYIQNEIFIQSLKIENKEEFVY
;
A
#
# COMPACT_ATOMS: atom_id res chain seq x y z
N MET A 1 -40.11 -28.25 27.75
CA MET A 1 -39.73 -27.85 26.37
C MET A 1 -39.78 -26.35 26.09
N LYS A 2 -40.36 -25.49 26.95
CA LYS A 2 -40.40 -24.01 26.72
C LYS A 2 -39.06 -23.29 26.84
N TYR A 3 -38.08 -23.85 27.55
CA TYR A 3 -36.76 -23.23 27.77
C TYR A 3 -35.70 -23.63 26.73
N PHE A 4 -35.92 -24.69 25.95
CA PHE A 4 -35.02 -25.13 24.90
C PHE A 4 -35.00 -24.17 23.71
N SER A 5 -36.17 -23.58 23.38
CA SER A 5 -36.26 -22.57 22.30
C SER A 5 -35.56 -21.26 22.64
N LEU A 6 -35.43 -20.88 23.92
CA LEU A 6 -34.72 -19.65 24.33
C LEU A 6 -33.21 -19.78 24.20
N VAL A 7 -32.66 -20.96 24.43
CA VAL A 7 -31.22 -21.23 24.30
C VAL A 7 -30.78 -21.19 22.82
N ILE A 8 -31.63 -21.67 21.93
CA ILE A 8 -31.36 -21.62 20.47
C ILE A 8 -31.34 -20.17 19.96
N LEU A 9 -32.17 -19.29 20.52
CA LEU A 9 -32.19 -17.87 20.11
C LEU A 9 -30.89 -17.12 20.48
N PHE A 10 -30.25 -17.47 21.61
CA PHE A 10 -28.97 -16.86 22.04
C PHE A 10 -27.76 -17.29 21.21
N VAL A 11 -27.79 -18.47 20.60
CA VAL A 11 -26.68 -18.97 19.77
C VAL A 11 -26.63 -18.25 18.42
N LEU A 12 -27.74 -17.69 17.94
CA LEU A 12 -27.78 -16.98 16.65
C LEU A 12 -27.25 -15.54 16.69
N PHE A 13 -26.99 -14.98 17.87
CA PHE A 13 -26.39 -13.63 18.01
C PHE A 13 -24.87 -13.62 18.11
N SER A 14 -24.19 -14.76 17.95
CA SER A 14 -22.73 -14.83 17.85
C SER A 14 -22.25 -14.44 16.45
N CYS A 15 -22.75 -13.33 15.91
CA CYS A 15 -22.07 -12.65 14.81
C CYS A 15 -20.81 -12.00 15.37
N GLY A 16 -19.67 -12.67 15.26
CA GLY A 16 -18.39 -12.06 15.55
C GLY A 16 -18.28 -10.74 14.79
N ASN A 17 -17.82 -9.67 15.44
CA ASN A 17 -17.53 -8.39 14.80
C ASN A 17 -16.64 -8.64 13.58
N LYS A 18 -17.23 -8.60 12.39
CA LYS A 18 -16.44 -8.60 11.14
C LYS A 18 -15.67 -7.29 11.11
N GLU A 19 -14.37 -7.41 11.17
CA GLU A 19 -13.49 -6.25 11.00
C GLU A 19 -13.45 -5.90 9.53
N ASP A 20 -14.06 -4.79 9.16
CA ASP A 20 -14.04 -4.30 7.78
C ASP A 20 -12.78 -3.47 7.52
N ILE A 21 -12.18 -3.68 6.36
CA ILE A 21 -11.08 -2.87 5.85
C ILE A 21 -11.52 -2.17 4.56
N LEU A 22 -11.32 -0.87 4.50
CA LEU A 22 -11.66 -0.08 3.32
C LEU A 22 -10.46 -0.01 2.38
N LEU A 23 -10.44 -0.83 1.34
CA LEU A 23 -9.35 -0.84 0.38
C LEU A 23 -9.30 0.44 -0.48
N PRO A 24 -8.10 0.85 -0.95
CA PRO A 24 -7.95 1.81 -2.02
C PRO A 24 -8.76 1.41 -3.26
N LYS A 25 -9.05 2.37 -4.14
CA LYS A 25 -9.76 2.09 -5.40
C LYS A 25 -8.97 2.63 -6.59
N SER A 26 -9.00 1.89 -7.69
CA SER A 26 -8.48 2.32 -8.98
C SER A 26 -9.38 1.82 -10.10
N ASN A 27 -9.21 2.35 -11.30
CA ASN A 27 -9.83 1.89 -12.55
C ASN A 27 -8.83 1.13 -13.44
N VAL A 28 -7.67 0.79 -12.91
CA VAL A 28 -6.60 0.06 -13.63
C VAL A 28 -6.28 -1.19 -12.84
N THR A 29 -6.25 -2.35 -13.50
CA THR A 29 -5.75 -3.62 -12.96
C THR A 29 -4.30 -3.82 -13.39
N LEU A 30 -3.37 -3.83 -12.44
CA LEU A 30 -1.96 -4.14 -12.71
C LEU A 30 -1.73 -5.66 -12.68
N VAL A 31 -2.12 -6.30 -11.58
CA VAL A 31 -2.10 -7.76 -11.43
C VAL A 31 -3.48 -8.19 -10.98
N SER A 32 -4.09 -9.13 -11.68
CA SER A 32 -5.47 -9.58 -11.44
C SER A 32 -5.58 -10.74 -10.45
N ASN A 33 -4.51 -11.50 -10.28
CA ASN A 33 -4.49 -12.67 -9.40
C ASN A 33 -3.11 -12.91 -8.81
N VAL A 34 -3.05 -13.34 -7.56
CA VAL A 34 -1.83 -13.74 -6.85
C VAL A 34 -2.08 -15.12 -6.23
N ILE A 35 -1.37 -16.12 -6.71
CA ILE A 35 -1.44 -17.49 -6.19
C ILE A 35 -0.50 -17.68 -5.00
N ASP A 36 -0.70 -18.71 -4.20
CA ASP A 36 0.15 -19.08 -3.05
C ASP A 36 0.49 -17.87 -2.17
N HIS A 37 -0.52 -17.29 -1.53
CA HIS A 37 -0.38 -16.06 -0.80
C HIS A 37 -0.84 -16.14 0.65
N SER A 38 -0.23 -15.30 1.49
CA SER A 38 -0.63 -15.03 2.87
C SER A 38 -1.16 -13.62 2.99
N PRO A 39 -2.40 -13.41 3.49
CA PRO A 39 -2.94 -12.09 3.72
C PRO A 39 -2.39 -11.48 5.02
N ILE A 40 -2.00 -10.22 4.96
CA ILE A 40 -1.66 -9.37 6.10
C ILE A 40 -2.61 -8.19 6.09
N TYR A 41 -3.10 -7.78 7.24
CA TYR A 41 -4.05 -6.69 7.37
C TYR A 41 -3.47 -5.56 8.20
N ILE A 42 -3.69 -4.31 7.78
CA ILE A 42 -3.39 -3.11 8.56
C ILE A 42 -4.69 -2.32 8.70
N PHE A 43 -5.30 -2.41 9.87
CA PHE A 43 -6.58 -1.81 10.17
C PHE A 43 -6.45 -0.36 10.62
N PHE A 44 -7.42 0.46 10.26
CA PHE A 44 -7.62 1.78 10.83
C PHE A 44 -8.30 1.63 12.19
N ARG A 45 -7.65 2.12 13.24
CA ARG A 45 -8.22 2.17 14.60
C ARG A 45 -8.17 3.60 15.13
N THR A 46 -9.06 3.88 16.07
CA THR A 46 -9.06 5.14 16.82
C THR A 46 -8.93 4.85 18.31
N LYS A 47 -8.10 5.62 19.01
CA LYS A 47 -7.99 5.61 20.46
C LYS A 47 -8.09 7.05 20.95
N GLY A 48 -9.27 7.41 21.45
CA GLY A 48 -9.59 8.81 21.73
C GLY A 48 -9.56 9.65 20.43
N LYS A 49 -8.65 10.62 20.36
CA LYS A 49 -8.44 11.47 19.17
C LYS A 49 -7.35 10.95 18.22
N ASP A 50 -6.62 9.91 18.62
CA ASP A 50 -5.48 9.40 17.87
C ASP A 50 -5.91 8.32 16.87
N THR A 51 -5.27 8.34 15.70
CA THR A 51 -5.37 7.29 14.70
C THR A 51 -4.21 6.32 14.87
N LEU A 52 -4.50 5.03 14.80
CA LEU A 52 -3.53 3.94 14.93
C LEU A 52 -3.62 3.01 13.73
N ALA A 53 -2.49 2.46 13.31
CA ALA A 53 -2.39 1.34 12.36
C ALA A 53 -2.22 0.04 13.14
N GLU A 54 -3.24 -0.81 13.15
CA GLU A 54 -3.19 -2.11 13.82
C GLU A 54 -2.84 -3.21 12.82
N VAL A 55 -1.68 -3.84 13.00
CA VAL A 55 -1.17 -4.88 12.11
C VAL A 55 -1.62 -6.26 12.58
N ASN A 56 -2.34 -6.99 11.72
CA ASN A 56 -2.65 -8.40 11.89
C ASN A 56 -1.89 -9.23 10.85
N ARG A 57 -0.90 -10.00 11.34
CA ARG A 57 -0.02 -10.86 10.55
C ARG A 57 -0.06 -12.34 11.00
N LYS A 58 -1.12 -12.76 11.66
CA LYS A 58 -1.22 -14.10 12.25
C LYS A 58 -1.04 -15.23 11.24
N ASN A 59 -1.43 -14.99 9.97
CA ASN A 59 -1.39 -15.99 8.91
C ASN A 59 -0.25 -15.73 7.90
N SER A 60 0.77 -14.93 8.25
CA SER A 60 1.87 -14.64 7.33
C SER A 60 2.89 -15.81 7.31
N ILE A 61 2.98 -16.47 6.16
CA ILE A 61 3.96 -17.53 5.89
C ILE A 61 5.09 -16.93 5.04
N ILE A 62 6.33 -17.10 5.44
CA ILE A 62 7.50 -16.44 4.81
C ILE A 62 7.69 -16.87 3.35
N SER A 63 7.48 -18.16 3.06
CA SER A 63 7.70 -18.72 1.72
C SER A 63 6.63 -18.34 0.69
N THR A 64 5.52 -17.74 1.11
CA THR A 64 4.42 -17.36 0.21
C THR A 64 4.49 -15.90 -0.24
N ASN A 65 3.77 -15.56 -1.28
CA ASN A 65 3.50 -14.17 -1.63
C ASN A 65 2.75 -13.48 -0.49
N TRP A 66 3.08 -12.24 -0.17
CA TRP A 66 2.34 -11.49 0.84
C TRP A 66 1.42 -10.47 0.18
N ILE A 67 0.13 -10.52 0.53
CA ILE A 67 -0.84 -9.50 0.15
C ILE A 67 -1.14 -8.63 1.37
N LEU A 68 -0.74 -7.37 1.32
CA LEU A 68 -1.03 -6.38 2.35
C LEU A 68 -2.37 -5.69 2.04
N ASN A 69 -3.35 -5.97 2.87
CA ASN A 69 -4.67 -5.34 2.86
C ASN A 69 -4.63 -4.18 3.85
N ILE A 70 -4.55 -2.96 3.36
CA ILE A 70 -4.34 -1.76 4.19
C ILE A 70 -5.52 -0.81 4.04
N ASP A 71 -6.03 -0.32 5.17
CA ASP A 71 -7.14 0.63 5.15
C ASP A 71 -6.73 1.96 4.51
N LYS A 72 -7.47 2.37 3.49
CA LYS A 72 -7.18 3.57 2.68
C LYS A 72 -7.15 4.88 3.44
N ARG A 73 -7.75 4.94 4.65
CA ARG A 73 -7.83 6.15 5.49
C ARG A 73 -6.55 6.42 6.28
N LEU A 74 -5.71 5.41 6.45
CA LEU A 74 -4.46 5.54 7.22
C LEU A 74 -3.51 6.53 6.56
N PRO A 75 -2.87 7.45 7.31
CA PRO A 75 -1.81 8.29 6.79
C PRO A 75 -0.51 7.48 6.61
N LEU A 76 0.31 7.86 5.62
CA LEU A 76 1.56 7.14 5.29
C LEU A 76 2.51 7.05 6.47
N ARG A 77 2.61 8.08 7.32
CA ARG A 77 3.45 8.07 8.53
C ARG A 77 3.14 6.92 9.49
N LEU A 78 1.94 6.33 9.43
CA LEU A 78 1.57 5.16 10.22
C LEU A 78 1.70 3.85 9.44
N VAL A 79 1.52 3.88 8.13
CA VAL A 79 1.55 2.70 7.27
C VAL A 79 2.98 2.30 6.92
N ILE A 80 3.77 3.24 6.41
CA ILE A 80 5.08 2.92 5.82
C ILE A 80 6.05 2.32 6.84
N PRO A 81 6.16 2.81 8.10
CA PRO A 81 7.01 2.15 9.10
C PRO A 81 6.62 0.69 9.36
N GLU A 82 5.31 0.37 9.37
CA GLU A 82 4.86 -1.01 9.55
C GLU A 82 5.17 -1.90 8.33
N VAL A 83 5.00 -1.34 7.12
CA VAL A 83 5.40 -2.03 5.88
C VAL A 83 6.90 -2.31 5.85
N MET A 84 7.73 -1.35 6.23
CA MET A 84 9.19 -1.53 6.31
C MET A 84 9.57 -2.66 7.29
N LYS A 85 8.95 -2.72 8.48
CA LYS A 85 9.16 -3.81 9.45
C LYS A 85 8.76 -5.17 8.87
N LEU A 86 7.64 -5.23 8.14
CA LEU A 86 7.19 -6.46 7.48
C LEU A 86 8.17 -6.90 6.38
N GLN A 87 8.61 -5.97 5.53
CA GLN A 87 9.59 -6.25 4.49
C GLN A 87 10.92 -6.72 5.07
N GLU A 88 11.42 -6.04 6.12
CA GLU A 88 12.66 -6.41 6.79
C GLU A 88 12.56 -7.82 7.39
N LYS A 89 11.47 -8.13 8.09
CA LYS A 89 11.22 -9.48 8.60
C LYS A 89 11.27 -10.52 7.49
N LYS A 90 10.65 -10.28 6.33
CA LYS A 90 10.63 -11.24 5.22
C LYS A 90 12.00 -11.38 4.56
N ARG A 91 12.78 -10.30 4.47
CA ARG A 91 14.12 -10.30 3.88
C ARG A 91 15.17 -10.96 4.75
N SER A 92 15.11 -10.73 6.07
CA SER A 92 16.07 -11.26 7.04
C SER A 92 15.85 -12.73 7.39
N GLU A 93 14.66 -13.28 7.10
CA GLU A 93 14.36 -14.68 7.38
C GLU A 93 15.15 -15.61 6.47
N VAL A 94 15.83 -16.58 7.05
CA VAL A 94 16.68 -17.55 6.32
C VAL A 94 15.98 -18.90 6.17
N ALA A 95 15.22 -19.31 7.21
CA ALA A 95 14.51 -20.58 7.21
C ALA A 95 13.28 -20.52 6.28
N HIS A 96 13.14 -21.50 5.41
CA HIS A 96 12.01 -21.62 4.47
C HIS A 96 11.83 -20.42 3.53
N LYS A 97 12.89 -19.66 3.26
CA LYS A 97 12.85 -18.52 2.33
C LYS A 97 12.55 -18.99 0.91
N ASN A 98 11.65 -18.30 0.26
CA ASN A 98 11.38 -18.44 -1.17
C ASN A 98 11.75 -17.12 -1.87
N GLU A 99 12.83 -17.13 -2.65
CA GLU A 99 13.32 -15.93 -3.36
C GLU A 99 12.37 -15.43 -4.45
N LEU A 100 11.43 -16.28 -4.89
CA LEU A 100 10.42 -15.93 -5.89
C LEU A 100 9.15 -15.34 -5.25
N ALA A 101 9.04 -15.40 -3.92
CA ALA A 101 7.86 -14.89 -3.22
C ALA A 101 7.89 -13.36 -3.13
N GLU A 102 6.87 -12.74 -3.69
CA GLU A 102 6.73 -11.30 -3.81
C GLU A 102 5.79 -10.69 -2.75
N ASN A 103 5.77 -9.37 -2.69
CA ASN A 103 4.86 -8.59 -1.84
C ASN A 103 3.96 -7.72 -2.71
N TYR A 104 2.68 -7.69 -2.37
CA TYR A 104 1.66 -6.95 -3.09
C TYR A 104 0.80 -6.10 -2.16
N TYR A 105 0.45 -4.90 -2.59
CA TYR A 105 -0.65 -4.13 -2.03
C TYR A 105 -1.94 -4.50 -2.75
N SER A 106 -3.02 -4.75 -2.00
CA SER A 106 -4.35 -4.95 -2.57
C SER A 106 -5.10 -3.63 -2.74
N TYR A 107 -5.89 -3.55 -3.78
CA TYR A 107 -6.85 -2.48 -4.01
C TYR A 107 -8.08 -3.01 -4.78
N ALA A 108 -9.16 -2.26 -4.77
CA ALA A 108 -10.38 -2.61 -5.49
C ALA A 108 -10.36 -2.00 -6.90
N ASP A 109 -10.52 -2.85 -7.92
CA ASP A 109 -10.80 -2.40 -9.27
C ASP A 109 -12.25 -1.96 -9.38
N SER A 110 -12.45 -0.67 -9.65
CA SER A 110 -13.79 -0.06 -9.72
C SER A 110 -14.57 -0.46 -10.98
N ILE A 111 -13.88 -0.86 -12.06
CA ILE A 111 -14.48 -1.26 -13.34
C ILE A 111 -14.90 -2.72 -13.29
N HIS A 112 -13.97 -3.62 -13.02
CA HIS A 112 -14.21 -5.08 -13.06
C HIS A 112 -14.82 -5.64 -11.77
N LYS A 113 -14.97 -4.81 -10.71
CA LYS A 113 -15.58 -5.19 -9.42
C LYS A 113 -14.86 -6.35 -8.70
N ASN A 114 -13.55 -6.45 -8.89
CA ASN A 114 -12.70 -7.45 -8.27
C ASN A 114 -11.54 -6.80 -7.50
N MET A 115 -10.73 -7.62 -6.84
CA MET A 115 -9.47 -7.18 -6.27
C MET A 115 -8.40 -7.12 -7.35
N ALA A 116 -7.49 -6.17 -7.21
CA ALA A 116 -6.28 -6.05 -8.01
C ALA A 116 -5.08 -5.80 -7.10
N PHE A 117 -3.88 -6.03 -7.63
CA PHE A 117 -2.66 -6.07 -6.82
C PHE A 117 -1.55 -5.23 -7.45
N LEU A 118 -0.83 -4.51 -6.60
CA LEU A 118 0.31 -3.67 -6.97
C LEU A 118 1.58 -4.28 -6.36
N PRO A 119 2.54 -4.78 -7.16
CA PRO A 119 3.78 -5.34 -6.63
C PRO A 119 4.68 -4.25 -6.05
N PHE A 120 5.26 -4.51 -4.85
CA PHE A 120 6.17 -3.57 -4.18
C PHE A 120 7.39 -4.24 -3.55
N THR A 121 7.70 -5.47 -3.90
CA THR A 121 8.82 -6.25 -3.32
C THR A 121 10.15 -5.50 -3.40
N LYS A 122 10.39 -4.81 -4.52
CA LYS A 122 11.63 -4.07 -4.79
C LYS A 122 11.60 -2.61 -4.34
N VAL A 123 10.53 -2.18 -3.69
CA VAL A 123 10.42 -0.81 -3.16
C VAL A 123 11.09 -0.74 -1.80
N TYR A 124 12.02 0.21 -1.66
CA TYR A 124 12.72 0.52 -0.41
C TYR A 124 12.36 1.93 0.02
N TYR A 125 11.60 2.04 1.10
CA TYR A 125 11.15 3.33 1.62
C TYR A 125 12.24 4.03 2.42
N LYS A 126 12.32 5.36 2.28
CA LYS A 126 13.15 6.25 3.09
C LYS A 126 12.24 7.26 3.78
N LEU A 127 12.41 7.44 5.11
CA LEU A 127 11.55 8.31 5.94
C LEU A 127 12.16 9.70 6.13
N GLU A 128 13.04 10.11 5.24
CA GLU A 128 13.75 11.38 5.31
C GLU A 128 13.63 12.13 3.98
N LYS A 129 13.72 13.45 4.03
CA LYS A 129 13.76 14.25 2.82
C LYS A 129 15.07 13.98 2.07
N PRO A 130 15.04 13.66 0.76
CA PRO A 130 16.27 13.45 0.00
C PRO A 130 17.07 14.75 -0.14
N MET A 131 18.40 14.64 -0.10
CA MET A 131 19.30 15.78 -0.32
C MET A 131 19.46 16.17 -1.81
N SER A 132 18.67 15.60 -2.70
CA SER A 132 18.72 15.87 -4.14
C SER A 132 17.90 17.10 -4.51
N SER A 133 18.33 17.82 -5.53
CA SER A 133 17.58 18.93 -6.11
C SER A 133 16.38 18.45 -6.96
N PHE A 134 16.47 17.27 -7.56
CA PHE A 134 15.41 16.76 -8.43
C PHE A 134 14.53 15.73 -7.72
N ILE A 135 13.32 16.15 -7.35
CA ILE A 135 12.33 15.33 -6.66
C ILE A 135 10.96 15.59 -7.28
N VAL A 136 10.23 14.51 -7.58
CA VAL A 136 8.80 14.56 -7.88
C VAL A 136 8.05 14.35 -6.56
N PHE A 137 7.46 15.40 -6.02
CA PHE A 137 6.77 15.35 -4.74
C PHE A 137 5.25 15.37 -4.89
N PHE A 138 4.57 14.46 -4.21
CA PHE A 138 3.11 14.38 -4.12
C PHE A 138 2.65 14.90 -2.77
N SER A 139 1.89 16.00 -2.77
CA SER A 139 1.36 16.61 -1.56
C SER A 139 0.18 15.81 -0.98
N ARG A 140 -0.17 16.08 0.28
CA ARG A 140 -1.38 15.52 0.92
C ARG A 140 -2.66 15.84 0.15
N LYS A 141 -2.70 16.94 -0.59
CA LYS A 141 -3.83 17.32 -1.45
C LYS A 141 -3.79 16.69 -2.84
N ASN A 142 -2.85 15.77 -3.07
CA ASN A 142 -2.63 15.12 -4.37
C ASN A 142 -2.15 16.09 -5.47
N GLU A 143 -1.50 17.18 -5.07
CA GLU A 143 -0.81 18.09 -5.98
C GLU A 143 0.59 17.53 -6.27
N ILE A 144 1.08 17.74 -7.49
CA ILE A 144 2.38 17.25 -7.92
C ILE A 144 3.32 18.46 -8.04
N TYR A 145 4.51 18.33 -7.44
CA TYR A 145 5.56 19.34 -7.53
C TYR A 145 6.81 18.68 -8.12
N VAL A 146 7.38 19.30 -9.14
CA VAL A 146 8.64 18.89 -9.75
C VAL A 146 9.61 20.04 -9.59
N ASP A 147 10.67 19.85 -8.83
CA ASP A 147 11.68 20.89 -8.53
C ASP A 147 11.06 22.22 -8.06
N GLY A 148 9.99 22.13 -7.25
CA GLY A 148 9.26 23.29 -6.70
C GLY A 148 8.15 23.85 -7.59
N PHE A 149 8.00 23.40 -8.83
CA PHE A 149 6.93 23.82 -9.74
C PHE A 149 5.76 22.84 -9.68
N SER A 150 4.53 23.35 -9.55
CA SER A 150 3.34 22.51 -9.61
C SER A 150 3.04 22.08 -11.04
N GLY A 151 2.59 20.84 -11.22
CA GLY A 151 2.23 20.28 -12.51
C GLY A 151 1.09 19.24 -12.43
N SER A 152 0.51 18.95 -13.59
CA SER A 152 -0.47 17.87 -13.75
C SER A 152 0.23 16.51 -13.94
N ARG A 153 -0.55 15.42 -13.86
CA ARG A 153 -0.04 14.07 -14.18
C ARG A 153 0.39 13.96 -15.64
N GLU A 154 -0.32 14.62 -16.54
CA GLU A 154 -0.03 14.65 -17.98
C GLU A 154 1.30 15.36 -18.24
N GLU A 155 1.52 16.51 -17.61
CA GLU A 155 2.77 17.26 -17.72
C GLU A 155 3.95 16.45 -17.14
N LEU A 156 3.76 15.83 -15.97
CA LEU A 156 4.76 14.95 -15.39
C LEU A 156 5.08 13.77 -16.31
N LYS A 157 4.06 13.13 -16.87
CA LYS A 157 4.23 12.02 -17.83
C LYS A 157 5.03 12.47 -19.04
N HIS A 158 4.66 13.61 -19.65
CA HIS A 158 5.36 14.17 -20.79
C HIS A 158 6.82 14.49 -20.45
N PHE A 159 7.06 15.15 -19.32
CA PHE A 159 8.39 15.48 -18.82
C PHE A 159 9.25 14.23 -18.65
N LEU A 160 8.78 13.22 -17.92
CA LEU A 160 9.53 11.99 -17.67
C LEU A 160 9.73 11.13 -18.91
N THR A 161 8.79 11.17 -19.87
CA THR A 161 8.93 10.46 -21.15
C THR A 161 9.99 11.14 -22.05
N SER A 162 10.09 12.46 -22.00
CA SER A 162 11.10 13.24 -22.74
C SER A 162 12.49 13.20 -22.09
N TYR A 163 12.58 12.74 -20.85
CA TYR A 163 13.83 12.65 -20.11
C TYR A 163 14.74 11.58 -20.71
N LYS A 164 15.77 12.03 -21.43
CA LYS A 164 16.63 11.16 -22.25
C LYS A 164 17.59 10.27 -21.46
N ASP A 165 17.91 10.66 -20.23
CA ASP A 165 18.89 9.95 -19.41
C ASP A 165 18.20 8.90 -18.51
N LYS A 166 18.00 7.72 -19.05
CA LYS A 166 17.40 6.58 -18.33
C LYS A 166 18.28 6.01 -17.19
N THR A 167 19.53 6.47 -17.08
CA THR A 167 20.45 6.01 -16.03
C THR A 167 20.24 6.77 -14.72
N LYS A 168 19.61 7.92 -14.77
CA LYS A 168 19.32 8.72 -13.56
C LYS A 168 18.23 8.12 -12.71
N ILE A 169 18.46 8.15 -11.41
CA ILE A 169 17.47 7.74 -10.40
C ILE A 169 16.45 8.86 -10.26
N ILE A 170 15.17 8.54 -10.49
CA ILE A 170 14.06 9.45 -10.23
C ILE A 170 13.59 9.26 -8.79
N ARG A 171 13.54 10.36 -8.05
CA ARG A 171 13.13 10.36 -6.64
C ARG A 171 11.69 10.82 -6.51
N PHE A 172 10.85 9.96 -5.95
CA PHE A 172 9.46 10.27 -5.63
C PHE A 172 9.34 10.52 -4.14
N GLY A 173 8.84 11.70 -3.77
CA GLY A 173 8.52 12.07 -2.40
C GLY A 173 7.01 12.07 -2.18
N PHE A 174 6.57 11.61 -1.03
CA PHE A 174 5.17 11.61 -0.62
C PHE A 174 5.03 12.28 0.75
N ASP A 175 4.04 13.16 0.88
CA ASP A 175 3.69 13.77 2.16
C ASP A 175 3.33 12.67 3.18
N GLU A 176 3.97 12.66 4.34
CA GLU A 176 3.74 11.67 5.40
C GLU A 176 2.28 11.62 5.91
N LYS A 177 1.53 12.70 5.72
CA LYS A 177 0.11 12.82 6.10
C LYS A 177 -0.84 12.45 4.96
N MET A 178 -0.32 12.12 3.78
CA MET A 178 -1.12 11.62 2.67
C MET A 178 -1.85 10.34 3.09
N SER A 179 -3.11 10.17 2.64
CA SER A 179 -3.83 8.92 2.86
C SER A 179 -3.23 7.78 2.04
N TYR A 180 -3.22 6.57 2.61
CA TYR A 180 -2.78 5.39 1.89
C TYR A 180 -3.57 5.17 0.59
N GLY A 181 -4.86 5.52 0.58
CA GLY A 181 -5.67 5.45 -0.64
C GLY A 181 -5.15 6.32 -1.78
N THR A 182 -4.75 7.56 -1.47
CA THR A 182 -4.16 8.49 -2.45
C THR A 182 -2.78 8.02 -2.89
N TYR A 183 -1.96 7.49 -1.96
CA TYR A 183 -0.65 6.92 -2.26
C TYR A 183 -0.76 5.78 -3.30
N ILE A 184 -1.66 4.82 -3.11
CA ILE A 184 -1.84 3.71 -4.07
C ILE A 184 -2.25 4.22 -5.46
N GLN A 185 -3.08 5.25 -5.55
CA GLN A 185 -3.42 5.85 -6.85
C GLN A 185 -2.22 6.51 -7.53
N ASN A 186 -1.32 7.13 -6.75
CA ASN A 186 -0.09 7.69 -7.27
C ASN A 186 0.90 6.60 -7.68
N GLU A 187 1.04 5.53 -6.88
CA GLU A 187 1.89 4.39 -7.25
C GLU A 187 1.43 3.69 -8.53
N ILE A 188 0.13 3.47 -8.71
CA ILE A 188 -0.42 2.93 -9.96
C ILE A 188 -0.08 3.84 -11.14
N PHE A 189 -0.18 5.15 -10.96
CA PHE A 189 0.24 6.11 -11.98
C PHE A 189 1.75 6.02 -12.26
N ILE A 190 2.61 5.99 -11.23
CA ILE A 190 4.07 5.86 -11.37
C ILE A 190 4.43 4.55 -12.09
N GLN A 191 3.78 3.44 -11.78
CA GLN A 191 3.98 2.17 -12.48
C GLN A 191 3.65 2.28 -13.99
N SER A 192 2.64 3.08 -14.36
CA SER A 192 2.30 3.32 -15.76
C SER A 192 3.40 4.06 -16.56
N LEU A 193 4.28 4.77 -15.86
CA LEU A 193 5.42 5.49 -16.46
C LEU A 193 6.60 4.57 -16.83
N LYS A 194 6.61 3.32 -16.36
CA LYS A 194 7.64 2.30 -16.61
C LYS A 194 9.06 2.77 -16.28
N ILE A 195 9.21 3.44 -15.14
CA ILE A 195 10.49 3.95 -14.65
C ILE A 195 11.22 2.81 -13.93
N GLU A 196 12.39 2.42 -14.44
CA GLU A 196 13.18 1.31 -13.90
C GLU A 196 13.95 1.72 -12.63
N ASN A 197 14.57 2.91 -12.66
CA ASN A 197 15.42 3.40 -11.60
C ASN A 197 14.69 4.47 -10.79
N LYS A 198 14.07 4.05 -9.68
CA LYS A 198 13.36 4.96 -8.77
C LYS A 198 13.70 4.73 -7.30
N GLU A 199 13.60 5.79 -6.52
CA GLU A 199 13.65 5.76 -5.05
C GLU A 199 12.40 6.43 -4.49
N GLU A 200 11.91 5.95 -3.34
CA GLU A 200 10.71 6.45 -2.70
C GLU A 200 10.98 6.98 -1.31
N PHE A 201 10.47 8.18 -1.04
CA PHE A 201 10.65 8.94 0.19
C PHE A 201 9.28 9.32 0.77
N VAL A 202 9.14 9.22 2.08
CA VAL A 202 7.93 9.64 2.81
C VAL A 202 8.34 10.58 3.94
N TYR A 203 7.97 11.87 3.86
CA TYR A 203 8.41 12.91 4.81
C TYR A 203 7.42 14.06 4.93
#